data_1a6205eed920fbfeddf215eca73842aa
#
_entry.id   1a6205eed920fbfeddf215eca73842aa
#
_cell.length_a   1.000
_cell.length_b   1.000
_cell.length_c   1.000
_cell.angle_alpha   90.00
_cell.angle_beta   90.00
_cell.angle_gamma   90.00
#
_symmetry.space_group_name_H-M   'P 1'
#
loop_
_entity.id
_entity.type
_entity.pdbx_description
1 polymer ?
#
loop_
_entity_poly.entity_id
_entity_poly.type
_entity_poly.pdbx_seq_one_letter_code
_entity_poly.pdbx_strand_id
1 'polypeptide(L)'
;MPHKRNPISSENICGCARVMRGYMCTASENIALWHERDISHSSTERIVLPDATMLLDYMLARLMGILDNLVVYPEQMLHNIGLTHGAIFAQRVMNALIEKGLVREQAYDLVQPVAMRTLMEGGQMQDLLKQTAEVMHYLSEQEIDNCFTLEYYMKNVDYIFNQLGI
;
A
#
# COMPACT_ATOMS: atom_id res chain seq x y z
N MET A 1 -14.22 -21.65 15.44
CA MET A 1 -15.54 -21.29 14.85
C MET A 1 -15.50 -21.67 13.37
N PRO A 2 -16.48 -22.44 12.84
CA PRO A 2 -16.40 -23.00 11.48
C PRO A 2 -16.35 -21.98 10.34
N HIS A 3 -16.85 -20.78 10.57
CA HIS A 3 -16.89 -19.69 9.58
C HIS A 3 -15.69 -18.72 9.64
N LYS A 4 -14.82 -18.88 10.67
CA LYS A 4 -13.67 -17.98 10.85
C LYS A 4 -12.49 -18.48 10.03
N ARG A 5 -11.96 -17.62 9.16
CA ARG A 5 -10.75 -17.86 8.39
C ARG A 5 -9.67 -16.90 8.87
N ASN A 6 -8.63 -17.43 9.50
CA ASN A 6 -7.48 -16.64 9.92
C ASN A 6 -6.33 -16.82 8.93
N PRO A 7 -5.54 -15.76 8.65
CA PRO A 7 -4.35 -15.86 7.82
C PRO A 7 -3.17 -16.45 8.59
N ILE A 8 -3.36 -17.67 9.14
CA ILE A 8 -2.43 -18.33 10.08
C ILE A 8 -1.01 -18.40 9.53
N SER A 9 -0.85 -18.68 8.23
CA SER A 9 0.47 -18.78 7.61
C SER A 9 1.19 -17.43 7.59
N SER A 10 0.50 -16.36 7.25
CA SER A 10 1.07 -14.99 7.26
C SER A 10 1.36 -14.52 8.68
N GLU A 11 0.46 -14.79 9.63
CA GLU A 11 0.68 -14.47 11.05
C GLU A 11 1.91 -15.18 11.61
N ASN A 12 2.09 -16.45 11.24
CA ASN A 12 3.27 -17.23 11.63
C ASN A 12 4.56 -16.62 11.09
N ILE A 13 4.61 -16.23 9.80
CA ILE A 13 5.76 -15.55 9.20
C ILE A 13 6.06 -14.24 9.94
N CYS A 14 5.04 -13.45 10.27
CA CYS A 14 5.21 -12.22 11.06
C CYS A 14 5.79 -12.50 12.45
N GLY A 15 5.42 -13.62 13.07
CA GLY A 15 6.02 -14.07 14.33
C GLY A 15 7.50 -14.44 14.17
N CYS A 16 7.84 -15.23 13.15
CA CYS A 16 9.20 -15.63 12.82
C CYS A 16 10.10 -14.42 12.50
N ALA A 17 9.56 -13.40 11.83
CA ALA A 17 10.29 -12.17 11.53
C ALA A 17 10.73 -11.41 12.81
N ARG A 18 10.02 -11.54 13.92
CA ARG A 18 10.45 -10.97 15.21
C ARG A 18 11.66 -11.69 15.77
N VAL A 19 11.70 -13.02 15.63
CA VAL A 19 12.86 -13.84 16.03
C VAL A 19 14.10 -13.47 15.19
N MET A 20 13.91 -13.34 13.86
CA MET A 20 14.98 -12.90 12.95
C MET A 20 15.58 -11.54 13.33
N ARG A 21 14.76 -10.59 13.78
CA ARG A 21 15.27 -9.31 14.29
C ARG A 21 16.10 -9.47 15.56
N GLY A 22 15.73 -10.41 16.44
CA GLY A 22 16.53 -10.76 17.60
C GLY A 22 17.91 -11.31 17.22
N TYR A 23 17.98 -12.20 16.24
CA TYR A 23 19.23 -12.70 15.69
C TYR A 23 20.08 -11.61 15.05
N MET A 24 19.45 -10.69 14.30
CA MET A 24 20.14 -9.52 13.75
C MET A 24 20.76 -8.64 14.82
N CYS A 25 20.03 -8.36 15.92
CA CYS A 25 20.57 -7.60 17.04
C CYS A 25 21.78 -8.31 17.66
N THR A 26 21.68 -9.60 17.93
CA THR A 26 22.78 -10.40 18.47
C THR A 26 24.02 -10.39 17.53
N ALA A 27 23.81 -10.55 16.24
CA ALA A 27 24.90 -10.51 15.26
C ALA A 27 25.54 -9.10 15.18
N SER A 28 24.75 -8.03 15.33
CA SER A 28 25.27 -6.66 15.32
C SER A 28 26.18 -6.38 16.53
N GLU A 29 25.87 -6.95 17.69
CA GLU A 29 26.72 -6.82 18.87
C GLU A 29 28.08 -7.53 18.73
N ASN A 30 28.20 -8.51 17.82
CA ASN A 30 29.45 -9.18 17.50
C ASN A 30 30.45 -8.33 16.70
N ILE A 31 30.04 -7.16 16.20
CA ILE A 31 30.91 -6.25 15.43
C ILE A 31 31.94 -5.58 16.34
N ALA A 32 31.56 -5.25 17.56
CA ALA A 32 32.45 -4.63 18.53
C ALA A 32 33.29 -5.72 19.24
N LEU A 33 34.57 -5.80 18.89
CA LEU A 33 35.52 -6.76 19.45
C LEU A 33 36.41 -6.10 20.50
N TRP A 34 36.90 -6.93 21.46
CA TRP A 34 37.95 -6.53 22.40
C TRP A 34 39.31 -6.62 21.70
N HIS A 35 40.04 -5.49 21.67
CA HIS A 35 41.28 -5.36 20.89
C HIS A 35 41.08 -5.71 19.42
N GLU A 36 41.87 -6.62 18.87
CA GLU A 36 41.77 -7.05 17.50
C GLU A 36 40.76 -8.21 17.32
N ARG A 37 40.60 -9.04 18.34
CA ARG A 37 39.71 -10.20 18.34
C ARG A 37 39.51 -10.74 19.75
N ASP A 38 38.27 -11.18 20.02
CA ASP A 38 37.92 -12.05 21.13
C ASP A 38 37.11 -13.25 20.64
N ILE A 39 36.76 -14.19 21.54
CA ILE A 39 36.02 -15.39 21.19
C ILE A 39 34.52 -15.30 21.58
N SER A 40 34.06 -14.18 22.15
CA SER A 40 32.67 -14.01 22.62
C SER A 40 31.66 -14.18 21.49
N HIS A 41 31.97 -13.68 20.29
CA HIS A 41 31.12 -13.81 19.10
C HIS A 41 30.93 -15.27 18.65
N SER A 42 31.95 -16.13 18.83
CA SER A 42 31.89 -17.51 18.37
C SER A 42 30.78 -18.33 19.03
N SER A 43 30.47 -18.10 20.28
CA SER A 43 29.38 -18.78 20.98
C SER A 43 28.00 -18.38 20.47
N THR A 44 27.81 -17.10 20.17
CA THR A 44 26.54 -16.58 19.64
C THR A 44 26.33 -16.97 18.18
N GLU A 45 27.36 -16.91 17.35
CA GLU A 45 27.27 -17.27 15.92
C GLU A 45 26.93 -18.75 15.70
N ARG A 46 27.35 -19.63 16.59
CA ARG A 46 27.00 -21.06 16.55
C ARG A 46 25.51 -21.32 16.74
N ILE A 47 24.80 -20.39 17.36
CA ILE A 47 23.36 -20.44 17.54
C ILE A 47 22.68 -19.64 16.43
N VAL A 48 23.06 -18.37 16.29
CA VAL A 48 22.36 -17.41 15.43
C VAL A 48 22.41 -17.80 13.95
N LEU A 49 23.59 -18.23 13.43
CA LEU A 49 23.75 -18.48 12.00
C LEU A 49 22.93 -19.71 11.54
N PRO A 50 23.04 -20.90 12.17
CA PRO A 50 22.25 -22.05 11.75
C PRO A 50 20.76 -21.83 11.96
N ASP A 51 20.36 -21.26 13.09
CA ASP A 51 18.96 -21.04 13.39
C ASP A 51 18.33 -20.00 12.47
N ALA A 52 19.03 -18.91 12.17
CA ALA A 52 18.56 -17.88 11.25
C ALA A 52 18.40 -18.42 9.82
N THR A 53 19.36 -19.22 9.33
CA THR A 53 19.26 -19.80 7.98
C THR A 53 18.13 -20.81 7.85
N MET A 54 17.95 -21.69 8.84
CA MET A 54 16.82 -22.63 8.87
C MET A 54 15.49 -21.90 8.97
N LEU A 55 15.41 -20.88 9.82
CA LEU A 55 14.18 -20.10 10.00
C LEU A 55 13.83 -19.32 8.73
N LEU A 56 14.83 -18.76 8.05
CA LEU A 56 14.64 -18.05 6.78
C LEU A 56 14.13 -18.99 5.68
N ASP A 57 14.73 -20.16 5.54
CA ASP A 57 14.29 -21.18 4.58
C ASP A 57 12.81 -21.57 4.82
N TYR A 58 12.48 -21.86 6.08
CA TYR A 58 11.10 -22.15 6.48
C TYR A 58 10.13 -21.00 6.13
N MET A 59 10.50 -19.75 6.42
CA MET A 59 9.68 -18.58 6.11
C MET A 59 9.47 -18.40 4.62
N LEU A 60 10.51 -18.58 3.82
CA LEU A 60 10.45 -18.47 2.35
C LEU A 60 9.57 -19.57 1.74
N ALA A 61 9.78 -20.83 2.14
CA ALA A 61 8.96 -21.94 1.68
C ALA A 61 7.47 -21.73 2.02
N ARG A 62 7.20 -21.21 3.22
CA ARG A 62 5.83 -20.90 3.65
C ARG A 62 5.23 -19.72 2.88
N LEU A 63 6.03 -18.69 2.58
CA LEU A 63 5.59 -17.55 1.75
C LEU A 63 5.28 -17.98 0.32
N MET A 64 6.11 -18.83 -0.28
CA MET A 64 5.84 -19.42 -1.59
C MET A 64 4.48 -20.12 -1.62
N GLY A 65 4.20 -20.96 -0.63
CA GLY A 65 2.91 -21.63 -0.54
C GLY A 65 1.71 -20.68 -0.37
N ILE A 66 1.89 -19.51 0.24
CA ILE A 66 0.85 -18.47 0.32
C ILE A 66 0.62 -17.85 -1.07
N LEU A 67 1.70 -17.53 -1.79
CA LEU A 67 1.63 -16.90 -3.11
C LEU A 67 1.04 -17.84 -4.16
N ASP A 68 1.44 -19.11 -4.16
CA ASP A 68 0.94 -20.13 -5.08
C ASP A 68 -0.56 -20.39 -4.93
N ASN A 69 -1.09 -20.17 -3.72
CA ASN A 69 -2.51 -20.35 -3.43
C ASN A 69 -3.28 -19.02 -3.27
N LEU A 70 -2.69 -17.93 -3.73
CA LEU A 70 -3.35 -16.62 -3.67
C LEU A 70 -4.56 -16.57 -4.59
N VAL A 71 -5.71 -16.23 -4.03
CA VAL A 71 -6.95 -16.02 -4.80
C VAL A 71 -7.26 -14.55 -4.88
N VAL A 72 -7.39 -14.04 -6.11
CA VAL A 72 -7.74 -12.64 -6.38
C VAL A 72 -9.18 -12.57 -6.89
N TYR A 73 -9.93 -11.59 -6.42
CA TYR A 73 -11.32 -11.33 -6.84
C TYR A 73 -11.40 -9.95 -7.54
N PRO A 74 -11.05 -9.86 -8.84
CA PRO A 74 -10.96 -8.56 -9.54
C PRO A 74 -12.27 -7.77 -9.54
N GLU A 75 -13.40 -8.44 -9.75
CA GLU A 75 -14.71 -7.80 -9.72
C GLU A 75 -15.04 -7.20 -8.34
N GLN A 76 -14.70 -7.93 -7.26
CA GLN A 76 -14.88 -7.42 -5.90
C GLN A 76 -13.95 -6.23 -5.62
N MET A 77 -12.73 -6.25 -6.16
CA MET A 77 -11.79 -5.13 -6.03
C MET A 77 -12.36 -3.87 -6.72
N LEU A 78 -12.89 -3.99 -7.93
CA LEU A 78 -13.55 -2.88 -8.63
C LEU A 78 -14.80 -2.40 -7.89
N HIS A 79 -15.62 -3.33 -7.39
CA HIS A 79 -16.77 -2.98 -6.54
C HIS A 79 -16.34 -2.17 -5.32
N ASN A 80 -15.28 -2.58 -4.63
CA ASN A 80 -14.77 -1.88 -3.45
C ASN A 80 -14.29 -0.46 -3.75
N ILE A 81 -13.69 -0.21 -4.92
CA ILE A 81 -13.32 1.12 -5.39
C ILE A 81 -14.58 2.00 -5.53
N GLY A 82 -15.68 1.42 -6.00
CA GLY A 82 -16.96 2.11 -6.18
C GLY A 82 -17.73 2.43 -4.90
N LEU A 83 -17.42 1.79 -3.76
CA LEU A 83 -18.18 1.92 -2.49
C LEU A 83 -18.31 3.35 -1.97
N THR A 84 -17.37 4.22 -2.30
CA THR A 84 -17.37 5.62 -1.88
C THR A 84 -18.00 6.55 -2.93
N HIS A 85 -18.67 6.00 -3.94
CA HIS A 85 -19.32 6.76 -5.02
C HIS A 85 -18.39 7.79 -5.69
N GLY A 86 -17.09 7.44 -5.80
CA GLY A 86 -16.05 8.27 -6.39
C GLY A 86 -15.33 9.21 -5.43
N ALA A 87 -15.71 9.31 -4.14
CA ALA A 87 -15.01 10.17 -3.18
C ALA A 87 -13.53 9.80 -2.99
N ILE A 88 -13.13 8.56 -3.28
CA ILE A 88 -11.72 8.13 -3.31
C ILE A 88 -10.85 8.97 -4.28
N PHE A 89 -11.44 9.55 -5.32
CA PHE A 89 -10.75 10.39 -6.31
C PHE A 89 -10.67 11.87 -5.94
N ALA A 90 -11.21 12.30 -4.79
CA ALA A 90 -11.25 13.70 -4.37
C ALA A 90 -9.86 14.35 -4.39
N GLN A 91 -8.83 13.64 -3.95
CA GLN A 91 -7.44 14.15 -3.99
C GLN A 91 -6.96 14.41 -5.42
N ARG A 92 -7.36 13.60 -6.40
CA ARG A 92 -6.99 13.79 -7.80
C ARG A 92 -7.64 15.04 -8.38
N VAL A 93 -8.91 15.28 -8.06
CA VAL A 93 -9.64 16.50 -8.46
C VAL A 93 -8.99 17.73 -7.82
N MET A 94 -8.67 17.67 -6.53
CA MET A 94 -7.97 18.76 -5.86
C MET A 94 -6.63 19.10 -6.52
N ASN A 95 -5.84 18.07 -6.89
CA ASN A 95 -4.58 18.28 -7.60
C ASN A 95 -4.78 18.91 -8.98
N ALA A 96 -5.81 18.49 -9.72
CA ALA A 96 -6.13 19.08 -11.02
C ALA A 96 -6.50 20.58 -10.90
N LEU A 97 -7.23 20.96 -9.86
CA LEU A 97 -7.53 22.37 -9.56
C LEU A 97 -6.25 23.17 -9.22
N ILE A 98 -5.33 22.59 -8.46
CA ILE A 98 -4.04 23.22 -8.15
C ILE A 98 -3.21 23.39 -9.41
N GLU A 99 -3.20 22.43 -10.33
CA GLU A 99 -2.53 22.50 -11.64
C GLU A 99 -3.11 23.65 -12.50
N LYS A 100 -4.38 24.07 -12.26
CA LYS A 100 -5.02 25.24 -12.89
C LYS A 100 -4.73 26.55 -12.17
N GLY A 101 -3.92 26.55 -11.13
CA GLY A 101 -3.42 27.73 -10.45
C GLY A 101 -4.12 28.09 -9.12
N LEU A 102 -5.02 27.25 -8.61
CA LEU A 102 -5.56 27.44 -7.28
C LEU A 102 -4.51 27.11 -6.21
N VAL A 103 -4.53 27.82 -5.09
CA VAL A 103 -3.81 27.39 -3.90
C VAL A 103 -4.55 26.22 -3.25
N ARG A 104 -3.80 25.41 -2.51
CA ARG A 104 -4.29 24.16 -1.94
C ARG A 104 -5.57 24.34 -1.11
N GLU A 105 -5.63 25.39 -0.30
CA GLU A 105 -6.76 25.69 0.59
C GLU A 105 -8.02 25.96 -0.24
N GLN A 106 -7.93 26.75 -1.30
CA GLN A 106 -9.06 27.05 -2.19
C GLN A 106 -9.55 25.78 -2.91
N ALA A 107 -8.61 24.96 -3.44
CA ALA A 107 -8.97 23.69 -4.06
C ALA A 107 -9.65 22.73 -3.06
N TYR A 108 -9.19 22.70 -1.82
CA TYR A 108 -9.78 21.91 -0.76
C TYR A 108 -11.21 22.36 -0.44
N ASP A 109 -11.43 23.68 -0.27
CA ASP A 109 -12.73 24.26 0.04
C ASP A 109 -13.79 24.00 -1.04
N LEU A 110 -13.36 23.85 -2.31
CA LEU A 110 -14.25 23.48 -3.41
C LEU A 110 -14.57 21.98 -3.44
N VAL A 111 -13.60 21.11 -3.15
CA VAL A 111 -13.75 19.66 -3.31
C VAL A 111 -14.39 19.01 -2.08
N GLN A 112 -14.01 19.45 -0.87
CA GLN A 112 -14.47 18.83 0.38
C GLN A 112 -16.01 18.79 0.52
N PRO A 113 -16.75 19.88 0.28
CA PRO A 113 -18.21 19.87 0.42
C PRO A 113 -18.86 18.85 -0.52
N VAL A 114 -18.36 18.72 -1.76
CA VAL A 114 -18.87 17.77 -2.74
C VAL A 114 -18.58 16.33 -2.30
N ALA A 115 -17.36 16.06 -1.83
CA ALA A 115 -17.00 14.74 -1.31
C ALA A 115 -17.84 14.35 -0.10
N MET A 116 -18.05 15.27 0.85
CA MET A 116 -18.89 15.01 2.03
C MET A 116 -20.35 14.79 1.65
N ARG A 117 -20.88 15.57 0.70
CA ARG A 117 -22.22 15.39 0.18
C ARG A 117 -22.39 14.01 -0.46
N THR A 118 -21.42 13.58 -1.28
CA THR A 118 -21.38 12.24 -1.88
C THR A 118 -21.49 11.14 -0.83
N LEU A 119 -20.73 11.26 0.26
CA LEU A 119 -20.69 10.24 1.32
C LEU A 119 -21.95 10.23 2.20
N MET A 120 -22.59 11.38 2.40
CA MET A 120 -23.75 11.53 3.30
C MET A 120 -25.08 11.31 2.60
N GLU A 121 -25.22 11.87 1.39
CA GLU A 121 -26.48 11.90 0.65
C GLU A 121 -26.54 10.89 -0.49
N GLY A 122 -25.36 10.34 -0.87
CA GLY A 122 -25.21 9.48 -2.04
C GLY A 122 -25.06 10.27 -3.35
N GLY A 123 -25.10 9.56 -4.47
CA GLY A 123 -24.82 10.12 -5.80
C GLY A 123 -23.34 9.98 -6.19
N GLN A 124 -23.06 10.12 -7.46
CA GLN A 124 -21.68 10.02 -7.95
C GLN A 124 -20.98 11.38 -7.78
N MET A 125 -19.81 11.36 -7.15
CA MET A 125 -19.02 12.59 -6.94
C MET A 125 -18.68 13.28 -8.27
N GLN A 126 -18.42 12.51 -9.30
CA GLN A 126 -18.14 12.99 -10.65
C GLN A 126 -19.27 13.88 -11.20
N ASP A 127 -20.52 13.41 -11.05
CA ASP A 127 -21.71 14.15 -11.53
C ASP A 127 -21.95 15.42 -10.69
N LEU A 128 -21.75 15.32 -9.38
CA LEU A 128 -21.89 16.46 -8.47
C LEU A 128 -20.84 17.55 -8.75
N LEU A 129 -19.60 17.17 -9.10
CA LEU A 129 -18.57 18.12 -9.49
C LEU A 129 -18.91 18.85 -10.79
N LYS A 130 -19.45 18.14 -11.80
CA LYS A 130 -19.91 18.74 -13.06
C LYS A 130 -21.10 19.71 -12.87
N GLN A 131 -21.84 19.57 -11.79
CA GLN A 131 -22.94 20.48 -11.41
C GLN A 131 -22.46 21.67 -10.56
N THR A 132 -21.19 21.66 -10.09
CA THR A 132 -20.64 22.73 -9.25
C THR A 132 -19.99 23.79 -10.13
N ALA A 133 -20.64 24.95 -10.27
CA ALA A 133 -20.21 26.02 -11.18
C ALA A 133 -18.78 26.51 -10.90
N GLU A 134 -18.39 26.59 -9.63
CA GLU A 134 -17.06 26.99 -9.19
C GLU A 134 -15.97 26.01 -9.66
N VAL A 135 -16.24 24.70 -9.65
CA VAL A 135 -15.33 23.68 -10.16
C VAL A 135 -15.25 23.74 -11.69
N MET A 136 -16.40 23.88 -12.36
CA MET A 136 -16.52 24.00 -13.81
C MET A 136 -15.88 25.27 -14.36
N HIS A 137 -15.63 26.28 -13.53
CA HIS A 137 -14.86 27.47 -13.93
C HIS A 137 -13.39 27.13 -14.23
N TYR A 138 -12.84 26.15 -13.54
CA TYR A 138 -11.42 25.76 -13.67
C TYR A 138 -11.21 24.46 -14.47
N LEU A 139 -12.12 23.52 -14.38
CA LEU A 139 -12.02 22.20 -15.02
C LEU A 139 -13.18 22.01 -16.00
N SER A 140 -12.87 21.55 -17.20
CA SER A 140 -13.86 21.05 -18.16
C SER A 140 -14.41 19.68 -17.70
N GLU A 141 -15.56 19.27 -18.25
CA GLU A 141 -16.12 17.94 -17.99
C GLU A 141 -15.14 16.82 -18.27
N GLN A 142 -14.38 16.90 -19.38
CA GLN A 142 -13.39 15.93 -19.77
C GLN A 142 -12.23 15.84 -18.77
N GLU A 143 -11.80 16.96 -18.21
CA GLU A 143 -10.74 16.98 -17.19
C GLU A 143 -11.24 16.39 -15.87
N ILE A 144 -12.51 16.62 -15.53
CA ILE A 144 -13.15 15.94 -14.41
C ILE A 144 -13.19 14.44 -14.67
N ASP A 145 -13.67 13.99 -15.83
CA ASP A 145 -13.74 12.55 -16.18
C ASP A 145 -12.39 11.86 -16.06
N ASN A 146 -11.33 12.52 -16.50
CA ASN A 146 -9.96 12.04 -16.39
C ASN A 146 -9.46 11.87 -14.92
N CYS A 147 -10.09 12.55 -13.97
CA CYS A 147 -9.76 12.39 -12.56
C CYS A 147 -10.32 11.10 -11.96
N PHE A 148 -11.35 10.49 -12.59
CA PHE A 148 -12.06 9.32 -12.09
C PHE A 148 -11.62 8.01 -12.75
N THR A 149 -10.45 7.99 -13.38
CA THR A 149 -9.86 6.79 -13.99
C THR A 149 -8.77 6.18 -13.12
N LEU A 150 -8.55 4.86 -13.26
CA LEU A 150 -7.46 4.16 -12.57
C LEU A 150 -6.11 4.30 -13.30
N GLU A 151 -6.11 4.70 -14.55
CA GLU A 151 -4.93 4.80 -15.42
C GLU A 151 -3.85 5.69 -14.82
N TYR A 152 -4.25 6.80 -14.21
CA TYR A 152 -3.32 7.71 -13.55
C TYR A 152 -2.48 7.02 -12.48
N TYR A 153 -3.07 6.10 -11.73
CA TYR A 153 -2.40 5.39 -10.64
C TYR A 153 -1.54 4.23 -11.15
N MET A 154 -1.84 3.72 -12.34
CA MET A 154 -1.17 2.58 -12.96
C MET A 154 -0.04 2.97 -13.92
N LYS A 155 0.18 4.25 -14.18
CA LYS A 155 1.13 4.76 -15.18
C LYS A 155 2.57 4.26 -15.05
N ASN A 156 3.00 3.84 -13.86
CA ASN A 156 4.35 3.35 -13.61
C ASN A 156 4.42 1.82 -13.48
N VAL A 157 3.30 1.09 -13.61
CA VAL A 157 3.26 -0.36 -13.42
C VAL A 157 4.15 -1.06 -14.44
N ASP A 158 3.98 -0.77 -15.72
CA ASP A 158 4.78 -1.37 -16.79
C ASP A 158 6.27 -1.02 -16.66
N TYR A 159 6.60 0.20 -16.23
CA TYR A 159 7.97 0.59 -15.96
C TYR A 159 8.60 -0.28 -14.86
N ILE A 160 7.87 -0.52 -13.76
CA ILE A 160 8.35 -1.34 -12.64
C ILE A 160 8.55 -2.79 -13.09
N PHE A 161 7.59 -3.38 -13.80
CA PHE A 161 7.68 -4.75 -14.31
C PHE A 161 8.86 -4.90 -15.28
N ASN A 162 9.03 -3.97 -16.21
CA ASN A 162 10.16 -3.96 -17.15
C ASN A 162 11.52 -3.90 -16.43
N GLN A 163 11.63 -3.12 -15.31
CA GLN A 163 12.86 -3.08 -14.50
C GLN A 163 13.17 -4.43 -13.83
N LEU A 164 12.16 -5.22 -13.54
CA LEU A 164 12.29 -6.55 -12.94
C LEU A 164 12.50 -7.66 -14.00
N GLY A 165 12.35 -7.37 -15.28
CA GLY A 165 12.45 -8.33 -16.37
C GLY A 165 11.25 -9.27 -16.48
N ILE A 166 10.09 -8.87 -16.02
CA ILE A 166 8.82 -9.60 -16.04
C ILE A 166 7.72 -8.79 -16.73
#